data_044aa7935b2a151a7b12c91def70f0c1
#
_entry.id   044aa7935b2a151a7b12c91def70f0c1
#
_cell.length_a   1.000
_cell.length_b   1.000
_cell.length_c   1.000
_cell.angle_alpha   90.00
_cell.angle_beta   90.00
_cell.angle_gamma   90.00
#
_symmetry.space_group_name_H-M   'P 1'
#
loop_
_entity.id
_entity.type
_entity.pdbx_description
1 polymer ?
#
loop_
_entity_poly.entity_id
_entity_poly.type
_entity_poly.pdbx_seq_one_letter_code
_entity_poly.pdbx_strand_id
1 'polypeptide(L)'
;MKAGERDRVGALRMLVSALRQEAKLGSEDEVTVLQRERKKRLEAAEAFRQGGIEDRAAVEESEAELIEVYLPEQLSDQELGDLVGAAIEEAAATGPGDMGKVMSLVMPRVQGRADGKRVSGTVRERLGSA
;
A
#
# COMPACT_ATOMS: atom_id res chain seq x y z
N MET A 1 -21.48 16.52 6.30
CA MET A 1 -20.08 16.93 6.00
C MET A 1 -19.98 18.45 6.00
N LYS A 2 -19.01 18.99 6.71
CA LYS A 2 -18.79 20.44 6.76
C LYS A 2 -18.27 20.93 5.41
N ALA A 3 -18.51 22.19 5.07
CA ALA A 3 -18.11 22.78 3.79
C ALA A 3 -16.60 22.62 3.52
N GLY A 4 -15.75 22.85 4.53
CA GLY A 4 -14.31 22.69 4.41
C GLY A 4 -13.89 21.27 4.08
N GLU A 5 -14.60 20.28 4.60
CA GLU A 5 -14.33 18.87 4.30
C GLU A 5 -14.70 18.52 2.88
N ARG A 6 -15.79 19.08 2.36
CA ARG A 6 -16.19 18.88 0.97
C ARG A 6 -15.17 19.46 0.00
N ASP A 7 -14.71 20.69 0.28
CA ASP A 7 -13.70 21.35 -0.55
C ASP A 7 -12.41 20.54 -0.57
N ARG A 8 -12.02 20.01 0.57
CA ARG A 8 -10.84 19.19 0.71
C ARG A 8 -10.96 17.88 -0.06
N VAL A 9 -12.09 17.20 0.08
CA VAL A 9 -12.35 15.95 -0.66
C VAL A 9 -12.32 16.21 -2.15
N GLY A 10 -12.93 17.31 -2.60
CA GLY A 10 -12.91 17.71 -4.01
C GLY A 10 -11.49 17.98 -4.50
N ALA A 11 -10.69 18.72 -3.72
CA ALA A 11 -9.30 19.00 -4.06
C ALA A 11 -8.48 17.72 -4.15
N LEU A 12 -8.68 16.78 -3.23
CA LEU A 12 -7.95 15.52 -3.22
C LEU A 12 -8.33 14.63 -4.41
N ARG A 13 -9.61 14.63 -4.81
CA ARG A 13 -10.05 13.92 -6.02
C ARG A 13 -9.39 14.48 -7.26
N MET A 14 -9.24 15.79 -7.34
CA MET A 14 -8.54 16.45 -8.44
C MET A 14 -7.07 16.06 -8.44
N LEU A 15 -6.45 15.98 -7.26
CA LEU A 15 -5.07 15.54 -7.13
C LEU A 15 -4.90 14.10 -7.64
N VAL A 16 -5.80 13.20 -7.25
CA VAL A 16 -5.76 11.80 -7.73
C VAL A 16 -5.87 11.75 -9.25
N SER A 17 -6.78 12.54 -9.83
CA SER A 17 -6.93 12.62 -11.29
C SER A 17 -5.64 13.11 -11.95
N ALA A 18 -4.99 14.11 -11.37
CA ALA A 18 -3.72 14.63 -11.88
C ALA A 18 -2.61 13.58 -11.81
N LEU A 19 -2.53 12.84 -10.70
CA LEU A 19 -1.55 11.77 -10.54
C LEU A 19 -1.74 10.66 -11.56
N ARG A 20 -2.99 10.32 -11.85
CA ARG A 20 -3.31 9.31 -12.86
C ARG A 20 -2.90 9.78 -14.25
N GLN A 21 -3.09 11.06 -14.54
CA GLN A 21 -2.67 11.65 -15.80
C GLN A 21 -1.15 11.65 -15.94
N GLU A 22 -0.44 12.01 -14.88
CA GLU A 22 1.03 11.98 -14.85
C GLU A 22 1.57 10.58 -15.07
N ALA A 23 0.94 9.58 -14.47
CA ALA A 23 1.33 8.18 -14.64
C ALA A 23 1.27 7.77 -16.11
N LYS A 24 0.19 8.16 -16.81
CA LYS A 24 0.03 7.87 -18.23
C LYS A 24 1.11 8.55 -19.09
N LEU A 25 1.36 9.82 -18.80
CA LEU A 25 2.36 10.60 -19.55
C LEU A 25 3.78 10.14 -19.28
N GLY A 26 4.07 9.76 -18.04
CA GLY A 26 5.40 9.31 -17.62
C GLY A 26 5.68 7.83 -17.84
N SER A 27 4.74 7.11 -18.42
CA SER A 27 4.82 5.65 -18.60
C SER A 27 4.89 4.87 -17.28
N GLU A 28 4.52 5.49 -16.17
CA GLU A 28 4.41 4.81 -14.89
C GLU A 28 3.01 4.17 -14.78
N ASP A 29 2.96 3.04 -14.06
CA ASP A 29 1.70 2.40 -13.74
C ASP A 29 0.91 3.30 -12.77
N GLU A 30 -0.34 3.55 -13.11
CA GLU A 30 -1.27 4.34 -12.31
C GLU A 30 -1.40 3.83 -10.88
N VAL A 31 -1.49 2.50 -10.72
CA VAL A 31 -1.58 1.87 -9.41
C VAL A 31 -0.32 2.15 -8.58
N THR A 32 0.85 2.06 -9.20
CA THR A 32 2.13 2.31 -8.53
C THR A 32 2.20 3.75 -7.99
N VAL A 33 1.77 4.73 -8.79
CA VAL A 33 1.76 6.13 -8.37
C VAL A 33 0.81 6.34 -7.20
N LEU A 34 -0.39 5.78 -7.29
CA LEU A 34 -1.38 5.93 -6.21
C LEU A 34 -0.93 5.25 -4.93
N GLN A 35 -0.32 4.08 -5.02
CA GLN A 35 0.22 3.39 -3.85
C GLN A 35 1.33 4.19 -3.18
N ARG A 36 2.21 4.80 -3.96
CA ARG A 36 3.28 5.66 -3.45
C ARG A 36 2.71 6.85 -2.69
N GLU A 37 1.70 7.50 -3.24
CA GLU A 37 1.05 8.64 -2.61
C GLU A 37 0.31 8.24 -1.34
N ARG A 38 -0.37 7.10 -1.36
CA ARG A 38 -1.02 6.56 -0.16
C ARG A 38 -0.02 6.30 0.95
N LYS A 39 1.11 5.68 0.60
CA LYS A 39 2.17 5.37 1.55
C LYS A 39 2.74 6.63 2.21
N LYS A 40 2.98 7.67 1.42
CA LYS A 40 3.47 8.96 1.94
C LYS A 40 2.54 9.53 3.00
N ARG A 41 1.24 9.45 2.77
CA ARG A 41 0.24 9.97 3.71
C ARG A 41 0.16 9.15 4.98
N LEU A 42 0.28 7.84 4.88
CA LEU A 42 0.31 6.98 6.06
C LEU A 42 1.56 7.20 6.89
N GLU A 43 2.70 7.39 6.25
CA GLU A 43 3.96 7.71 6.93
C GLU A 43 3.88 9.08 7.61
N ALA A 44 3.28 10.06 6.95
CA ALA A 44 3.06 11.38 7.53
C ALA A 44 2.12 11.31 8.74
N ALA A 45 1.06 10.50 8.65
CA ALA A 45 0.14 10.30 9.77
C ALA A 45 0.86 9.71 10.98
N GLU A 46 1.70 8.72 10.75
CA GLU A 46 2.47 8.10 11.81
C GLU A 46 3.42 9.10 12.47
N ALA A 47 4.12 9.90 11.66
CA ALA A 47 5.02 10.93 12.15
C ALA A 47 4.29 11.98 13.00
N PHE A 48 3.13 12.44 12.56
CA PHE A 48 2.31 13.39 13.32
C PHE A 48 1.84 12.78 14.64
N ARG A 49 1.45 11.51 14.62
CA ARG A 49 0.97 10.82 15.82
C ARG A 49 2.08 10.66 16.83
N GLN A 50 3.28 10.33 16.39
CA GLN A 50 4.46 10.26 17.27
C GLN A 50 4.80 11.61 17.88
N GLY A 51 4.54 12.70 17.15
CA GLY A 51 4.72 14.06 17.64
C GLY A 51 3.56 14.59 18.46
N GLY A 52 2.53 13.78 18.69
CA GLY A 52 1.36 14.18 19.49
C GLY A 52 0.37 15.05 18.73
N ILE A 53 0.46 15.13 17.40
CA ILE A 53 -0.41 15.99 16.58
C ILE A 53 -1.49 15.11 15.93
N GLU A 54 -2.43 14.68 16.76
CA GLU A 54 -3.49 13.73 16.38
C GLU A 54 -4.40 14.24 15.28
N ASP A 55 -4.75 15.53 15.31
CA ASP A 55 -5.63 16.13 14.30
C ASP A 55 -5.03 16.03 12.89
N ARG A 56 -3.75 16.29 12.77
CA ARG A 56 -3.05 16.19 11.49
C ARG A 56 -2.87 14.74 11.05
N ALA A 57 -2.62 13.85 11.98
CA ALA A 57 -2.53 12.42 11.69
C ALA A 57 -3.85 11.91 11.10
N ALA A 58 -4.98 12.28 11.71
CA ALA A 58 -6.31 11.89 11.22
C ALA A 58 -6.57 12.41 9.81
N VAL A 59 -6.12 13.64 9.53
CA VAL A 59 -6.24 14.27 8.23
C VAL A 59 -5.49 13.46 7.15
N GLU A 60 -4.25 13.09 7.43
CA GLU A 60 -3.43 12.31 6.49
C GLU A 60 -4.02 10.91 6.27
N GLU A 61 -4.54 10.29 7.33
CA GLU A 61 -5.22 8.99 7.20
C GLU A 61 -6.46 9.07 6.32
N SER A 62 -7.25 10.15 6.45
CA SER A 62 -8.42 10.36 5.60
C SER A 62 -8.04 10.49 4.14
N GLU A 63 -6.94 11.19 3.85
CA GLU A 63 -6.43 11.32 2.49
C GLU A 63 -5.97 9.97 1.93
N ALA A 64 -5.30 9.17 2.75
CA ALA A 64 -4.87 7.83 2.36
C ALA A 64 -6.08 6.94 2.03
N GLU A 65 -7.13 7.01 2.85
CA GLU A 65 -8.37 6.27 2.61
C GLU A 65 -9.03 6.66 1.29
N LEU A 66 -9.03 7.94 0.96
CA LEU A 66 -9.61 8.41 -0.29
C LEU A 66 -8.83 7.92 -1.50
N ILE A 67 -7.51 7.92 -1.42
CA ILE A 67 -6.66 7.37 -2.49
C ILE A 67 -6.96 5.87 -2.67
N GLU A 68 -7.14 5.15 -1.57
CA GLU A 68 -7.43 3.72 -1.58
C GLU A 68 -8.68 3.38 -2.41
N VAL A 69 -9.67 4.27 -2.45
CA VAL A 69 -10.88 4.08 -3.26
C VAL A 69 -10.54 3.89 -4.75
N TYR A 70 -9.45 4.48 -5.22
CA TYR A 70 -9.02 4.39 -6.61
C TYR A 70 -8.06 3.24 -6.88
N LEU A 71 -7.67 2.49 -5.84
CA LEU A 71 -6.79 1.33 -5.98
C LEU A 71 -7.63 0.07 -6.18
N PRO A 72 -7.03 -1.00 -6.75
CA PRO A 72 -7.71 -2.30 -6.79
C PRO A 72 -8.09 -2.76 -5.38
N GLU A 73 -9.11 -3.60 -5.27
CA GLU A 73 -9.53 -4.16 -4.00
C GLU A 73 -8.33 -4.82 -3.31
N GLN A 74 -8.09 -4.44 -2.07
CA GLN A 74 -6.93 -4.94 -1.32
C GLN A 74 -7.15 -6.39 -0.90
N LEU A 75 -6.06 -7.15 -0.89
CA LEU A 75 -6.09 -8.54 -0.42
C LEU A 75 -6.36 -8.58 1.09
N SER A 76 -7.19 -9.52 1.51
CA SER A 76 -7.36 -9.81 2.92
C SER A 76 -6.08 -10.44 3.47
N ASP A 77 -5.94 -10.47 4.79
CA ASP A 77 -4.79 -11.11 5.43
C ASP A 77 -4.71 -12.59 5.07
N GLN A 78 -5.86 -13.26 4.99
CA GLN A 78 -5.93 -14.67 4.59
C GLN A 78 -5.50 -14.85 3.14
N GLU A 79 -6.03 -14.05 2.23
CA GLU A 79 -5.68 -14.12 0.80
C GLU A 79 -4.19 -13.88 0.59
N LEU A 80 -3.64 -12.85 1.26
CA LEU A 80 -2.21 -12.56 1.17
C LEU A 80 -1.39 -13.71 1.76
N GLY A 81 -1.81 -14.24 2.90
CA GLY A 81 -1.16 -15.37 3.54
C GLY A 81 -1.13 -16.61 2.64
N ASP A 82 -2.24 -16.91 1.97
CA ASP A 82 -2.32 -18.05 1.05
C ASP A 82 -1.40 -17.86 -0.15
N LEU A 83 -1.37 -16.66 -0.70
CA LEU A 83 -0.54 -16.31 -1.84
C LEU A 83 0.95 -16.42 -1.48
N VAL A 84 1.33 -15.92 -0.31
CA VAL A 84 2.72 -16.01 0.20
C VAL A 84 3.08 -17.48 0.48
N GLY A 85 2.17 -18.23 1.10
CA GLY A 85 2.40 -19.65 1.37
C GLY A 85 2.68 -20.45 0.11
N ALA A 86 1.89 -20.21 -0.94
CA ALA A 86 2.08 -20.87 -2.23
C ALA A 86 3.44 -20.51 -2.85
N ALA A 87 3.85 -19.24 -2.73
CA ALA A 87 5.14 -18.80 -3.25
C ALA A 87 6.31 -19.42 -2.48
N ILE A 88 6.18 -19.58 -1.17
CA ILE A 88 7.19 -20.23 -0.34
C ILE A 88 7.38 -21.69 -0.78
N GLU A 89 6.29 -22.41 -1.00
CA GLU A 89 6.35 -23.78 -1.50
C GLU A 89 6.98 -23.85 -2.88
N GLU A 90 6.57 -22.99 -3.78
CA GLU A 90 7.10 -22.94 -5.14
C GLU A 90 8.58 -22.63 -5.18
N ALA A 91 9.04 -21.71 -4.31
CA ALA A 91 10.44 -21.35 -4.20
C ALA A 91 11.27 -22.39 -3.41
N ALA A 92 10.62 -23.33 -2.77
CA ALA A 92 11.25 -24.27 -1.83
C ALA A 92 12.05 -23.50 -0.76
N ALA A 93 11.50 -22.40 -0.29
CA ALA A 93 12.14 -21.54 0.69
C ALA A 93 12.14 -22.19 2.07
N THR A 94 13.25 -22.09 2.79
CA THR A 94 13.42 -22.75 4.08
C THR A 94 13.71 -21.78 5.23
N GLY A 95 14.01 -20.53 4.94
CA GLY A 95 14.31 -19.57 5.99
C GLY A 95 14.48 -18.16 5.46
N PRO A 96 14.82 -17.22 6.36
CA PRO A 96 14.89 -15.78 6.03
C PRO A 96 15.82 -15.42 4.87
N GLY A 97 16.83 -16.23 4.61
CA GLY A 97 17.76 -16.02 3.49
C GLY A 97 17.10 -16.16 2.12
N ASP A 98 15.91 -16.77 2.05
CA ASP A 98 15.19 -16.98 0.80
C ASP A 98 14.13 -15.88 0.54
N MET A 99 14.11 -14.84 1.36
CA MET A 99 13.12 -13.77 1.25
C MET A 99 13.08 -13.14 -0.16
N GLY A 100 14.24 -12.89 -0.75
CA GLY A 100 14.31 -12.31 -2.10
C GLY A 100 13.64 -13.17 -3.15
N LYS A 101 13.81 -14.47 -3.10
CA LYS A 101 13.17 -15.43 -4.00
C LYS A 101 11.65 -15.37 -3.87
N VAL A 102 11.18 -15.41 -2.63
CA VAL A 102 9.74 -15.41 -2.35
C VAL A 102 9.12 -14.08 -2.80
N MET A 103 9.76 -12.96 -2.48
CA MET A 103 9.29 -11.64 -2.90
C MET A 103 9.19 -11.53 -4.42
N SER A 104 10.16 -12.07 -5.15
CA SER A 104 10.15 -12.06 -6.62
C SER A 104 8.96 -12.81 -7.20
N LEU A 105 8.47 -13.84 -6.52
CA LEU A 105 7.29 -14.59 -6.95
C LEU A 105 5.99 -13.90 -6.52
N VAL A 106 5.97 -13.32 -5.34
CA VAL A 106 4.77 -12.73 -4.75
C VAL A 106 4.38 -11.40 -5.40
N MET A 107 5.35 -10.50 -5.57
CA MET A 107 5.05 -9.14 -6.01
C MET A 107 4.28 -9.07 -7.35
N PRO A 108 4.65 -9.83 -8.40
CA PRO A 108 3.85 -9.83 -9.62
C PRO A 108 2.41 -10.35 -9.44
N ARG A 109 2.22 -11.24 -8.48
CA ARG A 109 0.91 -11.86 -8.23
C ARG A 109 -0.01 -10.98 -7.39
N VAL A 110 0.57 -10.06 -6.62
CA VAL A 110 -0.17 -9.11 -5.79
C VAL A 110 -0.89 -8.07 -6.65
N GLN A 111 -0.28 -7.64 -7.75
CA GLN A 111 -0.88 -6.72 -8.73
C GLN A 111 -1.46 -5.44 -8.11
N GLY A 112 -0.75 -4.85 -7.18
CA GLY A 112 -1.18 -3.60 -6.54
C GLY A 112 -2.24 -3.77 -5.46
N ARG A 113 -2.63 -4.98 -5.12
CA ARG A 113 -3.67 -5.27 -4.13
C ARG A 113 -3.15 -5.39 -2.69
N ALA A 114 -1.86 -5.20 -2.50
CA ALA A 114 -1.23 -5.05 -1.18
C ALA A 114 0.05 -4.24 -1.37
N ASP A 115 0.40 -3.41 -0.39
CA ASP A 115 1.65 -2.65 -0.49
C ASP A 115 2.86 -3.53 -0.16
N GLY A 116 4.05 -3.09 -0.63
CA GLY A 116 5.28 -3.87 -0.47
C GLY A 116 5.65 -4.14 0.99
N LYS A 117 5.38 -3.19 1.88
CA LYS A 117 5.68 -3.34 3.31
C LYS A 117 4.83 -4.42 3.95
N ARG A 118 3.55 -4.47 3.60
CA ARG A 118 2.62 -5.49 4.08
C ARG A 118 3.02 -6.87 3.57
N VAL A 119 3.37 -6.94 2.27
CA VAL A 119 3.82 -8.19 1.65
C VAL A 119 5.10 -8.69 2.32
N SER A 120 6.11 -7.82 2.45
CA SER A 120 7.38 -8.20 3.07
C SER A 120 7.21 -8.62 4.53
N GLY A 121 6.31 -7.97 5.26
CA GLY A 121 5.98 -8.34 6.63
C GLY A 121 5.41 -9.76 6.71
N THR A 122 4.49 -10.09 5.82
CA THR A 122 3.89 -11.42 5.76
C THR A 122 4.91 -12.49 5.39
N VAL A 123 5.76 -12.19 4.41
CA VAL A 123 6.82 -13.12 3.99
C VAL A 123 7.80 -13.36 5.15
N ARG A 124 8.24 -12.29 5.79
CA ARG A 124 9.17 -12.38 6.92
C ARG A 124 8.59 -13.19 8.06
N GLU A 125 7.34 -12.96 8.39
CA GLU A 125 6.64 -13.69 9.45
C GLU A 125 6.60 -15.18 9.16
N ARG A 126 6.28 -15.56 7.93
CA ARG A 126 6.18 -16.96 7.55
C ARG A 126 7.53 -17.65 7.43
N LEU A 127 8.56 -16.96 6.99
CA LEU A 127 9.91 -17.50 6.87
C LEU A 127 10.67 -17.46 8.21
N GLY A 128 10.48 -16.41 8.96
CA GLY A 128 11.21 -16.18 10.20
C GLY A 128 10.70 -16.95 11.40
N SER A 129 9.49 -17.48 11.32
CA SER A 129 8.89 -18.26 12.41
C SER A 129 9.26 -19.73 12.38
N ALA A 130 10.07 -20.10 11.42
CA ALA A 130 10.57 -21.48 11.30
C ALA A 130 11.71 -21.75 12.25
#